data_a4d5c07f2ff6863babb4bc79c8de9163
#
_entry.id   a4d5c07f2ff6863babb4bc79c8de9163
#
_cell.length_a   1.000
_cell.length_b   1.000
_cell.length_c   1.000
_cell.angle_alpha   90.00
_cell.angle_beta   90.00
_cell.angle_gamma   90.00
#
_symmetry.space_group_name_H-M   'P 1'
#
loop_
_entity.id
_entity.type
_entity.pdbx_description
1 polymer ?
#
loop_
_entity_poly.entity_id
_entity_poly.type
_entity_poly.pdbx_seq_one_letter_code
_entity_poly.pdbx_strand_id
1 'polypeptide(L)'
;MSELILHHHDPSPFGEKIRLVFGLKRLAWRSVQLPMVMPRPDLMPLTGGYRKVPVLQVGADVYCDTRLIARELERRFPEPTLFPAGSAGLALALAAWSDRSFFDPGAALSMGLNKSMIPREVIEDRKGFFNFMDFERLESDTPHMFTQFRANLDLVEQMLADGRSYVLGEAVSFADIDAYFPVWMARGNIGTAAMLLEPFPRLRAWEQRMSAIGCGERAELYGHEALAVARASTPLPGAGVDPIDPLGLAVGDRVTVTPDDYGRIPVEGELVTLTVHEVAIRREPPEAGEVVVHFPRLGYRVERA
;
A
#
# COMPACT_ATOMS: atom_id res chain seq x y z
N MET A 1 21.43 -11.13 -4.03
CA MET A 1 20.35 -10.10 -4.03
C MET A 1 20.06 -9.76 -2.59
N SER A 2 19.85 -8.49 -2.28
CA SER A 2 19.44 -8.07 -0.93
C SER A 2 18.09 -8.66 -0.57
N GLU A 3 17.88 -9.00 0.71
CA GLU A 3 16.59 -9.53 1.19
C GLU A 3 15.45 -8.52 0.98
N LEU A 4 14.26 -9.03 0.73
CA LEU A 4 13.01 -8.26 0.73
C LEU A 4 12.48 -8.22 2.15
N ILE A 5 12.36 -7.04 2.75
CA ILE A 5 11.85 -6.85 4.11
C ILE A 5 10.57 -6.03 4.03
N LEU A 6 9.44 -6.57 4.48
CA LEU A 6 8.16 -5.87 4.52
C LEU A 6 7.83 -5.43 5.94
N HIS A 7 7.75 -4.13 6.16
CA HIS A 7 7.25 -3.53 7.38
C HIS A 7 5.73 -3.38 7.28
N HIS A 8 5.00 -4.15 8.05
CA HIS A 8 3.54 -4.20 7.97
C HIS A 8 2.91 -4.65 9.30
N HIS A 9 1.60 -4.80 9.34
CA HIS A 9 0.89 -5.58 10.34
C HIS A 9 -0.14 -6.48 9.64
N ASP A 10 -0.34 -7.69 10.16
CA ASP A 10 -1.15 -8.71 9.51
C ASP A 10 -2.58 -8.25 9.18
N PRO A 11 -3.30 -7.49 10.03
CA PRO A 11 -4.63 -6.99 9.70
C PRO A 11 -4.66 -5.87 8.62
N SER A 12 -3.50 -5.41 8.12
CA SER A 12 -3.47 -4.32 7.13
C SER A 12 -3.97 -4.79 5.76
N PRO A 13 -5.06 -4.19 5.22
CA PRO A 13 -5.52 -4.51 3.86
C PRO A 13 -4.51 -4.09 2.78
N PHE A 14 -3.83 -2.95 2.94
CA PHE A 14 -2.74 -2.57 2.04
C PHE A 14 -1.51 -3.49 2.20
N GLY A 15 -1.28 -4.04 3.40
CA GLY A 15 -0.27 -5.09 3.61
C GLY A 15 -0.59 -6.34 2.81
N GLU A 16 -1.88 -6.72 2.74
CA GLU A 16 -2.33 -7.87 1.95
C GLU A 16 -2.02 -7.72 0.46
N LYS A 17 -2.13 -6.51 -0.11
CA LYS A 17 -1.75 -6.26 -1.52
C LYS A 17 -0.33 -6.76 -1.80
N ILE A 18 0.63 -6.40 -0.96
CA ILE A 18 2.03 -6.77 -1.19
C ILE A 18 2.32 -8.22 -0.82
N ARG A 19 1.63 -8.78 0.19
CA ARG A 19 1.70 -10.23 0.48
C ARG A 19 1.23 -11.06 -0.71
N LEU A 20 0.15 -10.66 -1.40
CA LEU A 20 -0.32 -11.30 -2.62
C LEU A 20 0.68 -11.16 -3.78
N VAL A 21 1.35 -10.01 -3.92
CA VAL A 21 2.44 -9.85 -4.90
C VAL A 21 3.56 -10.85 -4.61
N PHE A 22 3.96 -11.00 -3.35
CA PHE A 22 4.95 -12.02 -2.97
C PHE A 22 4.47 -13.45 -3.28
N GLY A 23 3.20 -13.74 -3.00
CA GLY A 23 2.60 -15.03 -3.33
C GLY A 23 2.60 -15.32 -4.83
N LEU A 24 2.09 -14.37 -5.63
CA LEU A 24 2.05 -14.48 -7.08
C LEU A 24 3.43 -14.71 -7.69
N LYS A 25 4.43 -13.95 -7.23
CA LYS A 25 5.82 -14.05 -7.69
C LYS A 25 6.63 -15.15 -6.98
N ARG A 26 6.04 -15.88 -6.03
CA ARG A 26 6.67 -16.95 -5.24
C ARG A 26 7.97 -16.50 -4.57
N LEU A 27 7.96 -15.31 -3.98
CA LEU A 27 9.14 -14.70 -3.37
C LEU A 27 9.29 -15.11 -1.91
N ALA A 28 10.56 -15.29 -1.49
CA ALA A 28 10.94 -15.33 -0.09
C ALA A 28 11.12 -13.89 0.44
N TRP A 29 10.61 -13.62 1.64
CA TRP A 29 10.65 -12.30 2.24
C TRP A 29 10.67 -12.34 3.77
N ARG A 30 11.10 -11.24 4.37
CA ARG A 30 11.17 -11.06 5.81
C ARG A 30 10.04 -10.15 6.28
N SER A 31 9.34 -10.57 7.31
CA SER A 31 8.20 -9.87 7.90
C SER A 31 8.64 -9.12 9.15
N VAL A 32 8.52 -7.80 9.13
CA VAL A 32 8.65 -6.95 10.32
C VAL A 32 7.25 -6.52 10.76
N GLN A 33 6.76 -7.12 11.85
CA GLN A 33 5.45 -6.78 12.41
C GLN A 33 5.51 -5.44 13.15
N LEU A 34 4.60 -4.54 12.79
CA LEU A 34 4.48 -3.21 13.38
C LEU A 34 3.25 -3.11 14.30
N PRO A 35 3.31 -2.30 15.36
CA PRO A 35 2.12 -1.93 16.11
C PRO A 35 1.05 -1.28 15.23
N MET A 36 -0.25 -1.51 15.55
CA MET A 36 -1.37 -0.89 14.83
C MET A 36 -1.42 0.63 15.01
N VAL A 37 -0.93 1.12 16.15
CA VAL A 37 -0.87 2.54 16.51
C VAL A 37 0.57 3.00 16.66
N MET A 38 0.79 4.30 16.71
CA MET A 38 2.10 4.87 17.06
C MET A 38 2.40 4.66 18.56
N PRO A 39 3.69 4.59 18.96
CA PRO A 39 4.91 4.79 18.16
C PRO A 39 5.36 3.54 17.40
N ARG A 40 6.16 3.76 16.33
CA ARG A 40 6.82 2.73 15.52
C ARG A 40 8.32 3.02 15.44
N PRO A 41 9.07 2.81 16.53
CA PRO A 41 10.44 3.30 16.67
C PRO A 41 11.39 2.74 15.61
N ASP A 42 11.18 1.51 15.14
CA ASP A 42 12.06 0.87 14.16
C ASP A 42 11.70 1.26 12.70
N LEU A 43 10.49 1.80 12.46
CA LEU A 43 10.09 2.25 11.13
C LEU A 43 10.43 3.73 10.89
N MET A 44 10.24 4.58 11.89
CA MET A 44 10.37 6.03 11.73
C MET A 44 11.76 6.48 11.27
N PRO A 45 12.88 5.91 11.73
CA PRO A 45 14.20 6.23 11.18
C PRO A 45 14.30 5.92 9.69
N LEU A 46 13.79 4.77 9.23
CA LEU A 46 13.83 4.36 7.83
C LEU A 46 13.03 5.30 6.93
N THR A 47 11.86 5.74 7.37
CA THR A 47 10.90 6.45 6.51
C THR A 47 10.89 7.97 6.69
N GLY A 48 11.52 8.49 7.75
CA GLY A 48 11.49 9.92 8.06
C GLY A 48 10.16 10.47 8.56
N GLY A 49 9.32 9.60 9.13
CA GLY A 49 8.01 9.98 9.66
C GLY A 49 6.82 9.50 8.81
N TYR A 50 7.04 8.99 7.61
CA TYR A 50 5.97 8.34 6.85
C TYR A 50 5.49 7.09 7.60
N ARG A 51 4.21 7.11 8.03
CA ARG A 51 3.67 6.09 8.94
C ARG A 51 2.69 5.12 8.30
N LYS A 52 2.37 5.29 7.01
CA LYS A 52 1.52 4.31 6.30
C LYS A 52 2.26 3.00 6.12
N VAL A 53 1.52 1.92 6.03
CA VAL A 53 2.03 0.57 5.80
C VAL A 53 1.24 -0.07 4.65
N PRO A 54 1.88 -0.97 3.90
CA PRO A 54 3.23 -1.51 4.08
C PRO A 54 4.33 -0.58 3.57
N VAL A 55 5.55 -0.85 4.03
CA VAL A 55 6.79 -0.27 3.52
C VAL A 55 7.71 -1.43 3.14
N LEU A 56 8.26 -1.41 1.92
CA LEU A 56 9.25 -2.39 1.48
C LEU A 56 10.65 -1.81 1.69
N GLN A 57 11.53 -2.57 2.34
CA GLN A 57 12.94 -2.27 2.47
C GLN A 57 13.78 -3.29 1.68
N VAL A 58 14.76 -2.79 0.94
CA VAL A 58 15.75 -3.61 0.22
C VAL A 58 17.14 -3.02 0.47
N GLY A 59 17.83 -3.54 1.47
CA GLY A 59 19.06 -2.91 1.95
C GLY A 59 18.78 -1.54 2.58
N ALA A 60 19.38 -0.49 2.02
CA ALA A 60 19.20 0.91 2.44
C ALA A 60 18.15 1.68 1.61
N ASP A 61 17.51 1.02 0.62
CA ASP A 61 16.41 1.58 -0.16
C ASP A 61 15.06 1.24 0.50
N VAL A 62 14.23 2.26 0.74
CA VAL A 62 12.96 2.16 1.48
C VAL A 62 11.83 2.66 0.59
N TYR A 63 10.97 1.75 0.14
CA TYR A 63 9.88 2.03 -0.81
C TYR A 63 8.54 2.21 -0.08
N CYS A 64 7.94 3.36 -0.24
CA CYS A 64 6.65 3.73 0.32
C CYS A 64 5.56 3.67 -0.75
N ASP A 65 4.33 3.29 -0.35
CA ASP A 65 3.15 3.13 -1.22
C ASP A 65 3.16 1.86 -2.08
N THR A 66 2.04 1.14 -2.04
CA THR A 66 1.89 -0.17 -2.69
C THR A 66 2.06 -0.14 -4.20
N ARG A 67 1.73 0.99 -4.86
CA ARG A 67 1.91 1.16 -6.31
C ARG A 67 3.39 1.23 -6.69
N LEU A 68 4.20 1.93 -5.91
CA LEU A 68 5.65 1.98 -6.14
C LEU A 68 6.31 0.65 -5.77
N ILE A 69 5.90 0.04 -4.64
CA ILE A 69 6.39 -1.28 -4.22
C ILE A 69 6.12 -2.33 -5.32
N ALA A 70 4.91 -2.33 -5.89
CA ALA A 70 4.58 -3.25 -6.98
C ALA A 70 5.46 -3.04 -8.23
N ARG A 71 5.71 -1.78 -8.63
CA ARG A 71 6.62 -1.45 -9.74
C ARG A 71 8.05 -1.91 -9.47
N GLU A 72 8.54 -1.72 -8.25
CA GLU A 72 9.89 -2.15 -7.88
C GLU A 72 10.02 -3.68 -7.84
N LEU A 73 9.00 -4.37 -7.31
CA LEU A 73 8.96 -5.84 -7.35
C LEU A 73 8.86 -6.37 -8.78
N GLU A 74 8.09 -5.71 -9.67
CA GLU A 74 8.05 -6.06 -11.09
C GLU A 74 9.40 -5.88 -11.78
N ARG A 75 10.08 -4.77 -11.51
CA ARG A 75 11.41 -4.47 -12.06
C ARG A 75 12.46 -5.50 -11.64
N ARG A 76 12.41 -5.95 -10.37
CA ARG A 76 13.37 -6.94 -9.82
C ARG A 76 13.04 -8.36 -10.23
N PHE A 77 11.77 -8.68 -10.33
CA PHE A 77 11.23 -10.02 -10.57
C PHE A 77 10.14 -9.93 -11.66
N PRO A 78 10.52 -9.81 -12.95
CA PRO A 78 9.55 -9.56 -14.00
C PRO A 78 8.58 -10.73 -14.25
N GLU A 79 8.93 -11.94 -13.81
CA GLU A 79 8.09 -13.12 -14.02
C GLU A 79 7.63 -13.78 -12.69
N PRO A 80 6.36 -14.17 -12.59
CA PRO A 80 5.26 -13.81 -13.49
C PRO A 80 4.95 -12.31 -13.40
N THR A 81 4.57 -11.70 -14.54
CA THR A 81 4.33 -10.26 -14.60
C THR A 81 3.07 -9.85 -13.83
N LEU A 82 3.13 -8.69 -13.15
CA LEU A 82 1.97 -8.03 -12.54
C LEU A 82 1.09 -7.30 -13.58
N PHE A 83 1.61 -7.10 -14.78
CA PHE A 83 1.01 -6.27 -15.82
C PHE A 83 0.90 -7.01 -17.16
N PRO A 84 0.16 -8.14 -17.22
CA PRO A 84 0.03 -8.94 -18.44
C PRO A 84 -0.50 -8.10 -19.59
N ALA A 85 -0.08 -8.40 -20.82
CA ALA A 85 -0.49 -7.72 -22.05
C ALA A 85 -0.27 -6.19 -22.06
N GLY A 86 0.75 -5.70 -21.33
CA GLY A 86 1.04 -4.26 -21.26
C GLY A 86 0.04 -3.43 -20.45
N SER A 87 -0.70 -4.05 -19.55
CA SER A 87 -1.81 -3.45 -18.79
C SER A 87 -1.40 -2.49 -17.66
N ALA A 88 -0.11 -2.14 -17.51
CA ALA A 88 0.39 -1.36 -16.38
C ALA A 88 -0.38 -0.04 -16.14
N GLY A 89 -0.66 0.72 -17.20
CA GLY A 89 -1.42 1.97 -17.09
C GLY A 89 -2.84 1.75 -16.55
N LEU A 90 -3.54 0.73 -17.06
CA LEU A 90 -4.90 0.43 -16.63
C LEU A 90 -4.94 -0.15 -15.20
N ALA A 91 -4.02 -1.06 -14.87
CA ALA A 91 -3.91 -1.62 -13.52
C ALA A 91 -3.66 -0.53 -12.47
N LEU A 92 -2.73 0.40 -12.74
CA LEU A 92 -2.45 1.50 -11.82
C LEU A 92 -3.57 2.55 -11.75
N ALA A 93 -4.36 2.73 -12.81
CA ALA A 93 -5.56 3.55 -12.76
C ALA A 93 -6.67 2.89 -11.91
N LEU A 94 -6.83 1.57 -12.00
CA LEU A 94 -7.73 0.80 -11.12
C LEU A 94 -7.26 0.83 -9.66
N ALA A 95 -5.94 0.84 -9.39
CA ALA A 95 -5.41 1.04 -8.06
C ALA A 95 -5.89 2.37 -7.46
N ALA A 96 -5.87 3.47 -8.23
CA ALA A 96 -6.35 4.76 -7.75
C ALA A 96 -7.84 4.76 -7.38
N TRP A 97 -8.68 4.04 -8.11
CA TRP A 97 -10.09 3.81 -7.77
C TRP A 97 -10.21 2.96 -6.50
N SER A 98 -9.49 1.85 -6.42
CA SER A 98 -9.61 0.89 -5.33
C SER A 98 -9.08 1.44 -4.01
N ASP A 99 -7.97 2.16 -4.03
CA ASP A 99 -7.34 2.77 -2.85
C ASP A 99 -8.18 3.87 -2.18
N ARG A 100 -9.21 4.38 -2.88
CA ARG A 100 -10.09 5.44 -2.41
C ARG A 100 -11.56 5.02 -2.48
N SER A 101 -12.14 5.02 -3.67
CA SER A 101 -13.59 4.85 -3.84
C SER A 101 -14.10 3.50 -3.36
N PHE A 102 -13.26 2.45 -3.34
CA PHE A 102 -13.63 1.14 -2.83
C PHE A 102 -13.18 0.93 -1.38
N PHE A 103 -11.97 1.35 -1.04
CA PHE A 103 -11.42 1.19 0.31
C PHE A 103 -12.13 2.06 1.36
N ASP A 104 -12.30 3.35 1.09
CA ASP A 104 -12.80 4.32 2.06
C ASP A 104 -14.18 3.92 2.65
N PRO A 105 -15.21 3.59 1.83
CA PRO A 105 -16.49 3.14 2.37
C PRO A 105 -16.40 1.79 3.09
N GLY A 106 -15.56 0.87 2.62
CA GLY A 106 -15.34 -0.41 3.29
C GLY A 106 -14.68 -0.26 4.66
N ALA A 107 -13.68 0.61 4.78
CA ALA A 107 -13.01 0.92 6.04
C ALA A 107 -13.97 1.62 7.01
N ALA A 108 -14.72 2.62 6.55
CA ALA A 108 -15.72 3.31 7.38
C ALA A 108 -16.84 2.36 7.84
N LEU A 109 -17.34 1.50 6.95
CA LEU A 109 -18.32 0.47 7.28
C LEU A 109 -17.80 -0.51 8.35
N SER A 110 -16.56 -1.01 8.15
CA SER A 110 -15.91 -1.90 9.12
C SER A 110 -15.76 -1.23 10.48
N MET A 111 -15.27 0.01 10.52
CA MET A 111 -15.11 0.75 11.77
C MET A 111 -16.45 1.08 12.43
N GLY A 112 -17.47 1.44 11.67
CA GLY A 112 -18.81 1.73 12.19
C GLY A 112 -19.46 0.51 12.83
N LEU A 113 -19.40 -0.65 12.16
CA LEU A 113 -19.96 -1.91 12.65
C LEU A 113 -19.23 -2.46 13.89
N ASN A 114 -17.96 -2.16 14.05
CA ASN A 114 -17.11 -2.69 15.13
C ASN A 114 -16.73 -1.63 16.17
N LYS A 115 -17.29 -0.42 16.13
CA LYS A 115 -16.88 0.73 16.97
C LYS A 115 -16.77 0.38 18.45
N SER A 116 -17.74 -0.38 18.98
CA SER A 116 -17.76 -0.79 20.39
C SER A 116 -16.68 -1.82 20.77
N MET A 117 -16.11 -2.53 19.79
CA MET A 117 -15.08 -3.55 19.99
C MET A 117 -13.66 -3.02 19.70
N ILE A 118 -13.54 -1.88 19.02
CA ILE A 118 -12.24 -1.29 18.68
C ILE A 118 -11.66 -0.59 19.92
N PRO A 119 -10.42 -0.87 20.33
CA PRO A 119 -9.76 -0.17 21.43
C PRO A 119 -9.75 1.35 21.21
N ARG A 120 -9.94 2.10 22.29
CA ARG A 120 -10.04 3.57 22.24
C ARG A 120 -8.80 4.21 21.63
N GLU A 121 -7.62 3.70 21.96
CA GLU A 121 -6.35 4.18 21.42
C GLU A 121 -6.26 4.04 19.89
N VAL A 122 -6.88 2.99 19.32
CA VAL A 122 -6.96 2.82 17.86
C VAL A 122 -7.89 3.84 17.23
N ILE A 123 -9.05 4.12 17.86
CA ILE A 123 -9.98 5.15 17.38
C ILE A 123 -9.28 6.53 17.38
N GLU A 124 -8.62 6.90 18.48
CA GLU A 124 -7.94 8.20 18.60
C GLU A 124 -6.77 8.32 17.60
N ASP A 125 -5.99 7.27 17.41
CA ASP A 125 -4.93 7.26 16.39
C ASP A 125 -5.50 7.47 14.98
N ARG A 126 -6.63 6.82 14.66
CA ARG A 126 -7.27 6.91 13.34
C ARG A 126 -7.95 8.26 13.09
N LYS A 127 -8.50 8.92 14.10
CA LYS A 127 -9.03 10.29 14.01
C LYS A 127 -7.96 11.27 13.52
N GLY A 128 -6.74 11.16 14.01
CA GLY A 128 -5.62 11.98 13.56
C GLY A 128 -5.00 11.57 12.23
N PHE A 129 -5.43 10.45 11.67
CA PHE A 129 -4.80 9.85 10.50
C PHE A 129 -5.71 9.81 9.26
N PHE A 130 -6.97 9.39 9.41
CA PHE A 130 -7.95 9.32 8.33
C PHE A 130 -8.76 10.61 8.22
N ASN A 131 -8.92 11.12 7.02
CA ASN A 131 -9.70 12.32 6.70
C ASN A 131 -10.93 12.04 5.82
N PHE A 132 -11.18 10.76 5.50
CA PHE A 132 -12.25 10.34 4.60
C PHE A 132 -13.48 9.78 5.35
N MET A 133 -13.47 9.76 6.68
CA MET A 133 -14.62 9.36 7.50
C MET A 133 -14.80 10.30 8.68
N ASP A 134 -16.05 10.50 9.10
CA ASP A 134 -16.39 11.23 10.30
C ASP A 134 -16.56 10.26 11.47
N PHE A 135 -15.65 10.31 12.43
CA PHE A 135 -15.62 9.39 13.57
C PHE A 135 -16.79 9.58 14.55
N GLU A 136 -17.42 10.76 14.57
CA GLU A 136 -18.61 11.00 15.40
C GLU A 136 -19.88 10.40 14.75
N ARG A 137 -19.86 10.25 13.42
CA ARG A 137 -20.98 9.75 12.63
C ARG A 137 -20.81 8.30 12.16
N LEU A 138 -19.75 7.60 12.53
CA LEU A 138 -19.43 6.25 12.03
C LEU A 138 -20.63 5.29 12.09
N GLU A 139 -21.37 5.27 13.20
CA GLU A 139 -22.53 4.37 13.37
C GLU A 139 -23.73 4.83 12.53
N SER A 140 -24.03 6.13 12.51
CA SER A 140 -25.14 6.68 11.72
C SER A 140 -24.90 6.62 10.22
N ASP A 141 -23.65 6.67 9.78
CA ASP A 141 -23.26 6.61 8.39
C ASP A 141 -23.12 5.17 7.85
N THR A 142 -23.18 4.17 8.73
CA THR A 142 -23.11 2.73 8.36
C THR A 142 -24.01 2.34 7.19
N PRO A 143 -25.32 2.72 7.14
CA PRO A 143 -26.20 2.38 6.01
C PRO A 143 -25.73 2.99 4.68
N HIS A 144 -25.23 4.23 4.71
CA HIS A 144 -24.67 4.90 3.53
C HIS A 144 -23.40 4.19 3.05
N MET A 145 -22.46 3.93 3.95
CA MET A 145 -21.20 3.24 3.62
C MET A 145 -21.45 1.82 3.09
N PHE A 146 -22.45 1.14 3.62
CA PHE A 146 -22.89 -0.16 3.10
C PHE A 146 -23.31 -0.07 1.63
N THR A 147 -24.12 0.93 1.25
CA THR A 147 -24.58 1.09 -0.14
C THR A 147 -23.44 1.44 -1.07
N GLN A 148 -22.49 2.30 -0.63
CA GLN A 148 -21.31 2.67 -1.39
C GLN A 148 -20.36 1.48 -1.60
N PHE A 149 -20.12 0.71 -0.55
CA PHE A 149 -19.28 -0.48 -0.64
C PHE A 149 -19.90 -1.54 -1.55
N ARG A 150 -21.21 -1.78 -1.43
CA ARG A 150 -21.95 -2.71 -2.30
C ARG A 150 -21.91 -2.30 -3.77
N ALA A 151 -22.01 -1.01 -4.08
CA ALA A 151 -21.88 -0.52 -5.45
C ALA A 151 -20.50 -0.81 -6.04
N ASN A 152 -19.44 -0.72 -5.25
CA ASN A 152 -18.09 -1.09 -5.69
C ASN A 152 -17.92 -2.61 -5.87
N LEU A 153 -18.59 -3.44 -5.05
CA LEU A 153 -18.64 -4.90 -5.27
C LEU A 153 -19.31 -5.22 -6.61
N ASP A 154 -20.38 -4.51 -6.96
CA ASP A 154 -21.07 -4.67 -8.24
C ASP A 154 -20.18 -4.29 -9.44
N LEU A 155 -19.34 -3.27 -9.31
CA LEU A 155 -18.35 -2.95 -10.35
C LEU A 155 -17.39 -4.13 -10.60
N VAL A 156 -16.91 -4.79 -9.54
CA VAL A 156 -16.07 -5.99 -9.72
C VAL A 156 -16.86 -7.13 -10.39
N GLU A 157 -18.12 -7.36 -9.98
CA GLU A 157 -18.99 -8.36 -10.60
C GLU A 157 -19.18 -8.07 -12.12
N GLN A 158 -19.33 -6.79 -12.50
CA GLN A 158 -19.45 -6.36 -13.89
C GLN A 158 -18.15 -6.51 -14.68
N MET A 159 -16.98 -6.25 -14.07
CA MET A 159 -15.66 -6.47 -14.70
C MET A 159 -15.45 -7.93 -15.11
N LEU A 160 -16.14 -8.85 -14.47
CA LEU A 160 -16.07 -10.30 -14.69
C LEU A 160 -17.28 -10.83 -15.52
N ALA A 161 -18.13 -9.95 -16.08
CA ALA A 161 -19.41 -10.32 -16.67
C ALA A 161 -19.31 -11.13 -17.97
N ASP A 162 -18.21 -10.99 -18.71
CA ASP A 162 -17.94 -11.76 -19.94
C ASP A 162 -17.37 -13.16 -19.69
N GLY A 163 -17.21 -13.55 -18.42
CA GLY A 163 -16.73 -14.87 -18.01
C GLY A 163 -15.22 -15.01 -17.91
N ARG A 164 -14.47 -13.89 -18.08
CA ARG A 164 -13.01 -13.89 -17.87
C ARG A 164 -12.64 -14.31 -16.46
N SER A 165 -11.44 -14.88 -16.31
CA SER A 165 -10.98 -15.40 -15.04
C SER A 165 -10.54 -14.29 -14.05
N TYR A 166 -10.03 -13.17 -14.56
CA TYR A 166 -9.48 -12.05 -13.79
C TYR A 166 -9.90 -10.70 -14.40
N VAL A 167 -9.77 -9.63 -13.63
CA VAL A 167 -10.27 -8.28 -13.97
C VAL A 167 -9.80 -7.77 -15.34
N LEU A 168 -8.57 -8.09 -15.75
CA LEU A 168 -8.01 -7.65 -17.05
C LEU A 168 -7.84 -8.80 -18.06
N GLY A 169 -8.43 -9.98 -17.84
CA GLY A 169 -8.38 -11.10 -18.78
C GLY A 169 -8.20 -12.45 -18.10
N GLU A 170 -7.39 -13.34 -18.72
CA GLU A 170 -7.22 -14.71 -18.23
C GLU A 170 -6.03 -14.88 -17.25
N ALA A 171 -5.16 -13.90 -17.16
CA ALA A 171 -4.04 -13.90 -16.23
C ALA A 171 -4.29 -12.94 -15.06
N VAL A 172 -3.92 -13.37 -13.85
CA VAL A 172 -3.94 -12.49 -12.68
C VAL A 172 -3.02 -11.29 -12.89
N SER A 173 -3.46 -10.12 -12.45
CA SER A 173 -2.76 -8.85 -12.60
C SER A 173 -2.74 -8.05 -11.30
N PHE A 174 -2.00 -6.96 -11.26
CA PHE A 174 -2.03 -6.03 -10.13
C PHE A 174 -3.43 -5.41 -9.93
N ALA A 175 -4.21 -5.26 -11.02
CA ALA A 175 -5.61 -4.81 -10.92
C ALA A 175 -6.50 -5.76 -10.11
N ASP A 176 -6.25 -7.08 -10.20
CA ASP A 176 -6.95 -8.06 -9.37
C ASP A 176 -6.59 -7.93 -7.90
N ILE A 177 -5.31 -7.73 -7.62
CA ILE A 177 -4.81 -7.50 -6.25
C ILE A 177 -5.44 -6.24 -5.65
N ASP A 178 -5.52 -5.17 -6.46
CA ASP A 178 -6.15 -3.90 -6.07
C ASP A 178 -7.67 -4.02 -5.86
N ALA A 179 -8.36 -4.79 -6.67
CA ALA A 179 -9.80 -5.03 -6.47
C ALA A 179 -10.07 -5.98 -5.30
N TYR A 180 -9.13 -6.87 -4.98
CA TYR A 180 -9.30 -7.91 -3.97
C TYR A 180 -9.12 -7.41 -2.53
N PHE A 181 -8.18 -6.50 -2.26
CA PHE A 181 -7.86 -6.16 -0.86
C PHE A 181 -9.03 -5.55 -0.06
N PRO A 182 -9.97 -4.75 -0.66
CA PRO A 182 -11.15 -4.31 0.08
C PRO A 182 -12.13 -5.46 0.37
N VAL A 183 -12.23 -6.45 -0.53
CA VAL A 183 -13.05 -7.66 -0.33
C VAL A 183 -12.46 -8.51 0.80
N TRP A 184 -11.14 -8.72 0.79
CA TRP A 184 -10.41 -9.39 1.86
C TRP A 184 -10.62 -8.70 3.21
N MET A 185 -10.50 -7.37 3.26
CA MET A 185 -10.75 -6.58 4.46
C MET A 185 -12.18 -6.78 4.97
N ALA A 186 -13.17 -6.77 4.08
CA ALA A 186 -14.55 -6.99 4.44
C ALA A 186 -14.77 -8.40 5.04
N ARG A 187 -14.18 -9.42 4.45
CA ARG A 187 -14.24 -10.80 5.00
C ARG A 187 -13.68 -10.90 6.41
N GLY A 188 -12.59 -10.22 6.70
CA GLY A 188 -11.95 -10.25 8.01
C GLY A 188 -12.65 -9.39 9.08
N ASN A 189 -13.32 -8.31 8.68
CA ASN A 189 -13.79 -7.28 9.61
C ASN A 189 -15.31 -7.06 9.64
N ILE A 190 -16.08 -7.62 8.70
CA ILE A 190 -17.53 -7.43 8.65
C ILE A 190 -18.20 -8.78 8.90
N GLY A 191 -18.82 -8.97 10.07
CA GLY A 191 -19.44 -10.23 10.47
C GLY A 191 -20.52 -10.74 9.51
N THR A 192 -21.17 -9.83 8.77
CA THR A 192 -22.18 -10.14 7.73
C THR A 192 -21.61 -10.17 6.31
N ALA A 193 -20.29 -10.21 6.14
CA ALA A 193 -19.65 -10.17 4.82
C ALA A 193 -20.13 -11.28 3.87
N ALA A 194 -20.42 -12.47 4.39
CA ALA A 194 -20.96 -13.56 3.58
C ALA A 194 -22.29 -13.18 2.91
N MET A 195 -23.20 -12.54 3.63
CA MET A 195 -24.49 -12.05 3.11
C MET A 195 -24.28 -10.88 2.13
N LEU A 196 -23.34 -9.99 2.43
CA LEU A 196 -23.01 -8.85 1.58
C LEU A 196 -22.49 -9.29 0.21
N LEU A 197 -21.73 -10.38 0.15
CA LEU A 197 -21.11 -10.91 -1.07
C LEU A 197 -22.00 -11.93 -1.81
N GLU A 198 -23.06 -12.44 -1.17
CA GLU A 198 -23.96 -13.45 -1.76
C GLU A 198 -24.53 -13.06 -3.14
N PRO A 199 -24.95 -11.80 -3.38
CA PRO A 199 -25.50 -11.39 -4.68
C PRO A 199 -24.51 -11.37 -5.84
N PHE A 200 -23.21 -11.60 -5.61
CA PHE A 200 -22.13 -11.43 -6.58
C PHE A 200 -21.43 -12.77 -6.86
N PRO A 201 -22.00 -13.66 -7.70
CA PRO A 201 -21.46 -15.02 -7.88
C PRO A 201 -20.12 -15.05 -8.62
N ARG A 202 -19.86 -14.14 -9.58
CA ARG A 202 -18.59 -14.07 -10.33
C ARG A 202 -17.48 -13.54 -9.43
N LEU A 203 -17.77 -12.48 -8.66
CA LEU A 203 -16.86 -11.93 -7.67
C LEU A 203 -16.47 -13.01 -6.65
N ARG A 204 -17.41 -13.80 -6.14
CA ARG A 204 -17.12 -14.87 -5.18
C ARG A 204 -16.23 -15.97 -5.77
N ALA A 205 -16.47 -16.38 -7.01
CA ALA A 205 -15.63 -17.34 -7.70
C ALA A 205 -14.21 -16.79 -7.95
N TRP A 206 -14.10 -15.51 -8.31
CA TRP A 206 -12.83 -14.79 -8.45
C TRP A 206 -12.12 -14.61 -7.10
N GLU A 207 -12.83 -14.24 -6.04
CA GLU A 207 -12.30 -14.13 -4.68
C GLU A 207 -11.62 -15.44 -4.22
N GLN A 208 -12.22 -16.60 -4.52
CA GLN A 208 -11.62 -17.90 -4.21
C GLN A 208 -10.28 -18.12 -4.95
N ARG A 209 -10.20 -17.70 -6.22
CA ARG A 209 -8.93 -17.76 -6.97
C ARG A 209 -7.87 -16.84 -6.38
N MET A 210 -8.24 -15.63 -5.99
CA MET A 210 -7.35 -14.66 -5.37
C MET A 210 -6.82 -15.15 -4.01
N SER A 211 -7.69 -15.67 -3.16
CA SER A 211 -7.29 -16.20 -1.84
C SER A 211 -6.34 -17.39 -1.93
N ALA A 212 -6.35 -18.14 -3.03
CA ALA A 212 -5.47 -19.28 -3.24
C ALA A 212 -4.02 -18.89 -3.64
N ILE A 213 -3.74 -17.62 -3.95
CA ILE A 213 -2.40 -17.15 -4.34
C ILE A 213 -1.41 -17.29 -3.17
N GLY A 214 -1.87 -17.05 -1.94
CA GLY A 214 -1.01 -17.07 -0.77
C GLY A 214 -0.09 -15.85 -0.66
N CYS A 215 0.96 -15.96 0.15
CA CYS A 215 1.83 -14.82 0.49
C CYS A 215 3.34 -15.08 0.21
N GLY A 216 3.69 -16.13 -0.50
CA GLY A 216 5.10 -16.52 -0.71
C GLY A 216 5.74 -17.14 0.54
N GLU A 217 7.06 -17.13 0.62
CA GLU A 217 7.83 -17.73 1.70
C GLU A 217 8.17 -16.67 2.77
N ARG A 218 7.35 -16.59 3.80
CA ARG A 218 7.49 -15.63 4.90
C ARG A 218 8.42 -16.17 5.98
N ALA A 219 9.37 -15.32 6.44
CA ALA A 219 10.13 -15.53 7.67
C ALA A 219 10.12 -14.24 8.50
N GLU A 220 10.08 -14.36 9.83
CA GLU A 220 10.03 -13.19 10.71
C GLU A 220 11.41 -12.51 10.83
N LEU A 221 11.38 -11.20 11.07
CA LEU A 221 12.55 -10.36 11.37
C LEU A 221 12.15 -9.30 12.40
N TYR A 222 13.02 -9.02 13.36
CA TYR A 222 12.78 -7.93 14.30
C TYR A 222 13.12 -6.56 13.67
N GLY A 223 12.42 -5.49 14.10
CA GLY A 223 12.62 -4.15 13.53
C GLY A 223 14.05 -3.62 13.70
N HIS A 224 14.71 -3.91 14.84
CA HIS A 224 16.11 -3.51 15.05
C HIS A 224 17.10 -4.24 14.12
N GLU A 225 16.78 -5.46 13.68
CA GLU A 225 17.59 -6.18 12.68
C GLU A 225 17.41 -5.54 11.29
N ALA A 226 16.20 -5.08 10.95
CA ALA A 226 15.95 -4.34 9.72
C ALA A 226 16.74 -3.01 9.69
N LEU A 227 16.83 -2.28 10.81
CA LEU A 227 17.71 -1.11 10.93
C LEU A 227 19.20 -1.47 10.74
N ALA A 228 19.63 -2.60 11.27
CA ALA A 228 21.01 -3.08 11.08
C ALA A 228 21.29 -3.42 9.60
N VAL A 229 20.33 -4.01 8.88
CA VAL A 229 20.42 -4.26 7.43
C VAL A 229 20.59 -2.95 6.66
N ALA A 230 19.81 -1.90 6.96
CA ALA A 230 19.94 -0.60 6.34
C ALA A 230 21.34 -0.02 6.58
N ARG A 231 21.79 0.00 7.83
CA ARG A 231 23.11 0.53 8.23
C ARG A 231 24.30 -0.18 7.55
N ALA A 232 24.15 -1.48 7.29
CA ALA A 232 25.17 -2.29 6.64
C ALA A 232 25.12 -2.23 5.10
N SER A 233 24.16 -1.51 4.53
CA SER A 233 23.92 -1.43 3.09
C SER A 233 24.23 -0.03 2.56
N THR A 234 24.45 0.06 1.24
CA THR A 234 24.52 1.31 0.52
C THR A 234 23.29 1.42 -0.39
N PRO A 235 22.56 2.55 -0.38
CA PRO A 235 21.40 2.73 -1.24
C PRO A 235 21.82 2.79 -2.71
N LEU A 236 20.86 2.50 -3.60
CA LEU A 236 21.07 2.64 -5.04
C LEU A 236 21.31 4.10 -5.43
N PRO A 237 22.11 4.36 -6.48
CA PRO A 237 22.26 5.70 -7.04
C PRO A 237 20.91 6.26 -7.48
N GLY A 238 20.67 7.55 -7.19
CA GLY A 238 19.47 8.25 -7.66
C GLY A 238 19.45 8.36 -9.20
N ALA A 239 18.25 8.37 -9.76
CA ALA A 239 18.04 8.52 -11.21
C ALA A 239 18.18 9.98 -11.72
N GLY A 240 18.38 10.94 -10.80
CA GLY A 240 18.43 12.36 -11.15
C GLY A 240 17.05 13.00 -11.28
N VAL A 241 17.04 14.22 -11.82
CA VAL A 241 15.83 15.02 -12.00
C VAL A 241 15.48 15.08 -13.49
N ASP A 242 14.22 14.80 -13.83
CA ASP A 242 13.69 14.97 -15.17
C ASP A 242 13.83 16.44 -15.60
N PRO A 243 14.56 16.74 -16.70
CA PRO A 243 14.82 18.11 -17.12
C PRO A 243 13.56 18.89 -17.51
N ILE A 244 12.44 18.23 -17.75
CA ILE A 244 11.15 18.90 -18.05
C ILE A 244 10.23 19.01 -16.83
N ASP A 245 10.65 18.58 -15.64
CA ASP A 245 9.83 18.73 -14.43
C ASP A 245 9.68 20.22 -14.07
N PRO A 246 8.42 20.72 -13.95
CA PRO A 246 8.16 22.15 -13.79
C PRO A 246 8.50 22.71 -12.41
N LEU A 247 8.88 21.89 -11.43
CA LEU A 247 9.18 22.35 -10.07
C LEU A 247 10.52 23.11 -9.97
N GLY A 248 11.38 22.99 -10.97
CA GLY A 248 12.68 23.68 -10.99
C GLY A 248 13.62 23.25 -9.86
N LEU A 249 13.49 21.98 -9.45
CA LEU A 249 14.34 21.36 -8.43
C LEU A 249 15.56 20.70 -9.07
N ALA A 250 16.63 20.55 -8.30
CA ALA A 250 17.86 19.89 -8.71
C ALA A 250 18.25 18.80 -7.70
N VAL A 251 19.07 17.84 -8.14
CA VAL A 251 19.71 16.88 -7.23
C VAL A 251 20.49 17.65 -6.16
N GLY A 252 20.31 17.26 -4.89
CA GLY A 252 20.92 17.93 -3.75
C GLY A 252 20.03 18.97 -3.07
N ASP A 253 18.93 19.41 -3.70
CA ASP A 253 17.98 20.32 -3.05
C ASP A 253 17.34 19.65 -1.82
N ARG A 254 17.18 20.42 -0.74
CA ARG A 254 16.38 20.01 0.42
C ARG A 254 14.89 20.15 0.08
N VAL A 255 14.16 19.06 0.20
CA VAL A 255 12.74 19.00 -0.15
C VAL A 255 11.91 18.31 0.93
N THR A 256 10.61 18.57 0.93
CA THR A 256 9.60 17.80 1.64
C THR A 256 8.76 17.03 0.64
N VAL A 257 8.45 15.76 0.98
CA VAL A 257 7.53 14.90 0.24
C VAL A 257 6.34 14.58 1.12
N THR A 258 5.14 14.94 0.69
CA THR A 258 3.91 14.82 1.50
C THR A 258 2.83 14.06 0.72
N PRO A 259 2.22 12.99 1.28
CA PRO A 259 1.03 12.37 0.67
C PRO A 259 -0.12 13.36 0.54
N ASP A 260 -0.89 13.32 -0.54
CA ASP A 260 -2.03 14.22 -0.77
C ASP A 260 -3.39 13.65 -0.32
N ASP A 261 -3.43 12.37 0.04
CA ASP A 261 -4.63 11.65 0.50
C ASP A 261 -4.86 11.84 2.02
N TYR A 262 -4.47 10.83 2.83
CA TYR A 262 -4.54 10.86 4.30
C TYR A 262 -3.15 10.66 4.91
N GLY A 263 -3.01 10.91 6.23
CA GLY A 263 -1.72 10.82 6.91
C GLY A 263 -0.69 11.76 6.30
N ARG A 264 -1.07 13.01 6.06
CA ARG A 264 -0.29 14.07 5.39
C ARG A 264 0.87 14.58 6.24
N ILE A 265 1.79 13.67 6.55
CA ILE A 265 2.99 14.00 7.30
C ILE A 265 4.12 14.23 6.29
N PRO A 266 4.71 15.44 6.25
CA PRO A 266 5.83 15.73 5.34
C PRO A 266 7.07 14.94 5.76
N VAL A 267 7.78 14.40 4.77
CA VAL A 267 9.07 13.73 4.94
C VAL A 267 10.14 14.60 4.31
N GLU A 268 11.11 15.03 5.10
CA GLU A 268 12.20 15.90 4.64
C GLU A 268 13.44 15.08 4.28
N GLY A 269 14.13 15.47 3.21
CA GLY A 269 15.40 14.89 2.78
C GLY A 269 16.04 15.63 1.62
N GLU A 270 17.21 15.14 1.19
CA GLU A 270 17.95 15.60 0.03
C GLU A 270 17.41 14.90 -1.22
N LEU A 271 17.01 15.65 -2.24
CA LEU A 271 16.48 15.11 -3.49
C LEU A 271 17.56 14.35 -4.27
N VAL A 272 17.30 13.09 -4.61
CA VAL A 272 18.18 12.25 -5.43
C VAL A 272 17.51 11.76 -6.71
N THR A 273 16.17 11.70 -6.72
CA THR A 273 15.38 11.30 -7.89
C THR A 273 14.10 12.14 -7.96
N LEU A 274 13.80 12.68 -9.14
CA LEU A 274 12.51 13.29 -9.45
C LEU A 274 12.15 13.00 -10.90
N THR A 275 11.25 12.06 -11.12
CA THR A 275 10.79 11.63 -12.44
C THR A 275 9.26 11.65 -12.51
N VAL A 276 8.69 11.35 -13.66
CA VAL A 276 7.23 11.19 -13.84
C VAL A 276 6.65 10.03 -12.99
N HIS A 277 7.48 9.12 -12.52
CA HIS A 277 7.04 7.93 -11.78
C HIS A 277 7.36 7.98 -10.30
N GLU A 278 8.42 8.67 -9.92
CA GLU A 278 9.04 8.53 -8.60
C GLU A 278 9.67 9.85 -8.15
N VAL A 279 9.61 10.08 -6.84
CA VAL A 279 10.47 10.99 -6.10
C VAL A 279 11.22 10.20 -5.03
N ALA A 280 12.55 10.38 -4.95
CA ALA A 280 13.37 9.75 -3.91
C ALA A 280 14.25 10.78 -3.22
N ILE A 281 14.34 10.64 -1.90
CA ILE A 281 15.09 11.53 -1.03
C ILE A 281 16.07 10.77 -0.15
N ARG A 282 17.28 11.30 -0.03
CA ARG A 282 18.33 10.78 0.86
C ARG A 282 18.15 11.32 2.26
N ARG A 283 18.37 10.46 3.24
CA ARG A 283 18.37 10.78 4.68
C ARG A 283 19.48 9.99 5.37
N GLU A 284 19.92 10.48 6.53
CA GLU A 284 21.00 9.83 7.31
C GLU A 284 20.63 9.81 8.81
N PRO A 285 19.58 9.05 9.21
CA PRO A 285 19.25 8.91 10.62
C PRO A 285 20.31 8.08 11.37
N PRO A 286 20.64 8.42 12.62
CA PRO A 286 21.66 7.71 13.40
C PRO A 286 21.38 6.21 13.57
N GLU A 287 20.11 5.81 13.57
CA GLU A 287 19.67 4.43 13.80
C GLU A 287 19.86 3.54 12.55
N ALA A 288 19.76 4.11 11.34
CA ALA A 288 19.77 3.35 10.10
C ALA A 288 20.95 3.66 9.16
N GLY A 289 21.72 4.73 9.42
CA GLY A 289 22.74 5.24 8.49
C GLY A 289 22.12 5.91 7.26
N GLU A 290 22.85 5.95 6.16
CA GLU A 290 22.32 6.53 4.91
C GLU A 290 21.22 5.63 4.33
N VAL A 291 20.03 6.21 4.11
CA VAL A 291 18.90 5.56 3.46
C VAL A 291 18.33 6.46 2.36
N VAL A 292 17.78 5.84 1.32
CA VAL A 292 16.99 6.53 0.30
C VAL A 292 15.53 6.11 0.43
N VAL A 293 14.65 7.09 0.62
CA VAL A 293 13.21 6.88 0.75
C VAL A 293 12.54 7.23 -0.57
N HIS A 294 11.85 6.25 -1.13
CA HIS A 294 11.23 6.30 -2.44
C HIS A 294 9.70 6.43 -2.30
N PHE A 295 9.12 7.39 -3.01
CA PHE A 295 7.68 7.62 -3.09
C PHE A 295 7.22 7.66 -4.54
N PRO A 296 5.97 7.25 -4.87
CA PRO A 296 5.46 7.49 -6.22
C PRO A 296 5.31 9.00 -6.46
N ARG A 297 5.47 9.42 -7.72
CA ARG A 297 5.23 10.82 -8.08
C ARG A 297 3.75 11.18 -7.98
N LEU A 298 2.88 10.27 -8.40
CA LEU A 298 1.43 10.46 -8.34
C LEU A 298 0.92 10.32 -6.91
N GLY A 299 0.20 11.35 -6.42
CA GLY A 299 -0.38 11.38 -5.08
C GLY A 299 0.58 11.87 -4.00
N TYR A 300 1.69 12.49 -4.40
CA TYR A 300 2.67 13.06 -3.47
C TYR A 300 3.10 14.46 -3.93
N ARG A 301 2.95 15.41 -3.03
CA ARG A 301 3.39 16.78 -3.19
C ARG A 301 4.87 16.88 -2.84
N VAL A 302 5.65 17.59 -3.69
CA VAL A 302 7.07 17.85 -3.49
C VAL A 302 7.28 19.35 -3.44
N GLU A 303 7.93 19.85 -2.38
CA GLU A 303 8.20 21.27 -2.18
C GLU A 303 9.62 21.47 -1.65
N ARG A 304 10.23 22.64 -1.90
CA ARG A 304 11.46 23.03 -1.20
C ARG A 304 11.20 23.09 0.30
N ALA A 305 12.11 22.54 1.12
CA ALA A 305 12.06 22.59 2.57
C ALA A 305 12.43 23.97 3.10
#